data_aa7bb872b23fe649e523f586def7ca29
#
_entry.id   aa7bb872b23fe649e523f586def7ca29
#
_cell.length_a   1.000
_cell.length_b   1.000
_cell.length_c   1.000
_cell.angle_alpha   90.00
_cell.angle_beta   90.00
_cell.angle_gamma   90.00
#
_symmetry.space_group_name_H-M   'P 1'
#
loop_
_entity.id
_entity.type
_entity.pdbx_description
1 polymer ?
#
loop_
_entity_poly.entity_id
_entity_poly.type
_entity_poly.pdbx_seq_one_letter_code
_entity_poly.pdbx_strand_id
1 'polypeptide(L)'
;MSLMQRLKRLLNKQIDNLYPKEVTILPNTSKYKNMTLFAPDRGIYTDTFYVEARDENTKPIVNETIKIKIDDEIIEKKTNSYGNVIFTMDFKPGKYIAKVFFPNGEYSQNIETKIRVKNKKKEKQTKIIKKEERNEKKVLLYAPNMTMYRNSETQYYARLRNHEFEPIKGEEVKFIINDKTYTAITNEQGYAKVDINLCPGEYDVNINYEGNSKYNSAHNKSKLEILIRDIDRKVMIDVNHLTMEFKVTNDKIDTLKEFIIRTIKRNKEEKEKIKILDDITFQVYEGEKLGILGFNGAGKSTLLKVITGIYEPTEGYIKKYGKIAPLLELGAGFDKNYTGKNNIYLNGAFLGLKESFIKEKYDEIVEYSELGEFINYPIKNYSSGMRAKLGFSIATLAEPDILIIDEILSVGDVKFKQKSSEKINSMMEDGVTVILVSHSISQIKKICNRCIWLEDGKIAMQGDVDAVCDAYLSSAAGTSKKNKK
;
A
#
# COMPACT_ATOMS: atom_id res chain seq x y z
N MET A 1 -27.45 -19.37 -20.33
CA MET A 1 -27.60 -18.49 -19.16
C MET A 1 -29.04 -18.44 -18.76
N SER A 2 -29.43 -19.00 -17.59
CA SER A 2 -30.84 -19.16 -17.18
C SER A 2 -31.47 -17.80 -16.90
N LEU A 3 -32.82 -17.75 -17.07
CA LEU A 3 -33.65 -16.56 -16.80
C LEU A 3 -33.37 -16.02 -15.36
N MET A 4 -33.10 -16.91 -14.40
CA MET A 4 -32.73 -16.61 -13.03
C MET A 4 -31.39 -15.88 -12.91
N GLN A 5 -30.41 -16.20 -13.73
CA GLN A 5 -29.10 -15.50 -13.73
C GLN A 5 -29.19 -14.10 -14.36
N ARG A 6 -30.08 -13.93 -15.36
CA ARG A 6 -30.41 -12.61 -15.93
C ARG A 6 -31.19 -11.73 -14.94
N LEU A 7 -32.12 -12.30 -14.20
CA LEU A 7 -32.87 -11.60 -13.15
C LEU A 7 -31.95 -11.22 -11.95
N LYS A 8 -31.09 -12.11 -11.51
CA LYS A 8 -30.07 -11.76 -10.48
C LYS A 8 -29.14 -10.63 -10.94
N ARG A 9 -28.66 -10.66 -12.20
CA ARG A 9 -27.84 -9.57 -12.75
C ARG A 9 -28.60 -8.25 -12.86
N LEU A 10 -29.88 -8.28 -13.19
CA LEU A 10 -30.73 -7.07 -13.26
C LEU A 10 -31.04 -6.53 -11.85
N LEU A 11 -31.29 -7.41 -10.86
CA LEU A 11 -31.54 -7.01 -9.48
C LEU A 11 -30.26 -6.42 -8.83
N ASN A 12 -29.14 -7.07 -8.99
CA ASN A 12 -27.85 -6.53 -8.49
C ASN A 12 -27.51 -5.19 -9.16
N LYS A 13 -27.75 -5.06 -10.45
CA LYS A 13 -27.56 -3.81 -11.19
C LYS A 13 -28.50 -2.67 -10.75
N GLN A 14 -29.69 -3.00 -10.18
CA GLN A 14 -30.59 -2.00 -9.58
C GLN A 14 -30.17 -1.59 -8.16
N ILE A 15 -29.52 -2.50 -7.39
CA ILE A 15 -29.04 -2.23 -6.05
C ILE A 15 -27.74 -1.38 -6.14
N ASP A 16 -26.82 -1.72 -7.04
CA ASP A 16 -25.57 -0.95 -7.27
C ASP A 16 -25.83 0.51 -7.70
N ASN A 17 -27.01 0.82 -8.20
CA ASN A 17 -27.38 2.16 -8.64
C ASN A 17 -28.00 3.06 -7.56
N LEU A 18 -28.21 2.53 -6.34
CA LEU A 18 -28.84 3.26 -5.23
C LEU A 18 -27.83 3.88 -4.24
N TYR A 19 -26.52 3.63 -4.42
CA TYR A 19 -25.52 4.06 -3.47
C TYR A 19 -24.46 4.97 -4.09
N PRO A 20 -23.97 5.98 -3.36
CA PRO A 20 -22.82 6.76 -3.77
C PRO A 20 -21.58 5.87 -3.83
N LYS A 21 -20.73 6.05 -4.83
CA LYS A 21 -19.52 5.23 -5.04
C LYS A 21 -18.29 5.77 -4.34
N GLU A 22 -18.27 7.05 -3.99
CA GLU A 22 -17.07 7.70 -3.42
C GLU A 22 -17.45 8.63 -2.28
N VAL A 23 -16.65 8.53 -1.21
CA VAL A 23 -16.63 9.49 -0.10
C VAL A 23 -15.19 9.90 0.09
N THR A 24 -14.89 11.15 -0.18
CA THR A 24 -13.57 11.73 0.13
C THR A 24 -13.72 12.58 1.38
N ILE A 25 -13.02 12.20 2.45
CA ILE A 25 -12.87 13.02 3.65
C ILE A 25 -11.56 13.79 3.51
N LEU A 26 -11.64 15.05 3.11
CA LEU A 26 -10.48 15.94 3.02
C LEU A 26 -10.19 16.55 4.39
N PRO A 27 -8.90 16.67 4.80
CA PRO A 27 -8.56 17.36 6.03
C PRO A 27 -8.86 18.83 5.90
N ASN A 28 -9.47 19.39 6.92
CA ASN A 28 -9.83 20.79 6.95
C ASN A 28 -8.66 21.66 7.45
N THR A 29 -8.27 22.64 6.66
CA THR A 29 -7.34 23.70 7.05
C THR A 29 -8.05 24.93 7.61
N SER A 30 -9.36 24.91 7.74
CA SER A 30 -10.18 26.02 8.23
C SER A 30 -11.08 25.61 9.40
N LYS A 31 -11.63 26.59 10.08
CA LYS A 31 -12.45 26.53 11.31
C LYS A 31 -13.75 25.71 11.22
N TYR A 32 -14.03 25.04 10.10
CA TYR A 32 -15.30 24.39 9.78
C TYR A 32 -15.16 22.86 9.79
N LYS A 33 -16.17 22.18 10.34
CA LYS A 33 -16.24 20.72 10.49
C LYS A 33 -16.31 20.01 9.14
N ASN A 34 -15.59 18.92 9.00
CA ASN A 34 -15.69 18.05 7.84
C ASN A 34 -17.10 17.46 7.75
N MET A 35 -17.75 17.60 6.62
CA MET A 35 -19.09 17.09 6.38
C MET A 35 -19.10 16.25 5.11
N THR A 36 -19.92 15.22 5.10
CA THR A 36 -20.04 14.30 3.98
C THR A 36 -21.48 14.29 3.46
N LEU A 37 -21.62 14.53 2.16
CA LEU A 37 -22.87 14.34 1.42
C LEU A 37 -22.82 12.97 0.72
N PHE A 38 -23.94 12.26 0.81
CA PHE A 38 -24.12 10.99 0.11
C PHE A 38 -25.30 11.13 -0.84
N ALA A 39 -25.06 10.91 -2.11
CA ALA A 39 -26.08 10.82 -3.13
C ALA A 39 -25.76 9.66 -4.07
N PRO A 40 -26.76 8.95 -4.62
CA PRO A 40 -26.50 7.83 -5.51
C PRO A 40 -25.82 8.28 -6.81
N ASP A 41 -24.74 7.63 -7.22
CA ASP A 41 -23.95 7.97 -8.41
C ASP A 41 -24.72 7.75 -9.74
N ARG A 42 -25.63 6.78 -9.78
CA ARG A 42 -26.49 6.50 -10.94
C ARG A 42 -27.85 5.99 -10.49
N GLY A 43 -28.78 6.88 -10.29
CA GLY A 43 -30.12 6.50 -9.89
C GLY A 43 -31.08 6.38 -11.08
N ILE A 44 -31.97 5.39 -11.01
CA ILE A 44 -33.18 5.32 -11.86
C ILE A 44 -34.35 5.67 -10.96
N TYR A 45 -34.90 6.86 -11.14
CA TYR A 45 -35.93 7.40 -10.28
C TYR A 45 -37.27 7.50 -11.02
N THR A 46 -38.34 7.36 -10.27
CA THR A 46 -39.68 7.64 -10.76
C THR A 46 -40.15 9.02 -10.36
N ASP A 47 -39.80 9.47 -9.13
CA ASP A 47 -40.33 10.70 -8.55
C ASP A 47 -39.55 11.28 -7.38
N THR A 48 -38.58 10.55 -6.82
CA THR A 48 -37.84 10.99 -5.63
C THR A 48 -36.33 10.78 -5.77
N PHE A 49 -35.55 11.71 -5.21
CA PHE A 49 -34.09 11.64 -5.11
C PHE A 49 -33.70 11.82 -3.65
N TYR A 50 -32.85 10.92 -3.15
CA TYR A 50 -32.46 10.87 -1.76
C TYR A 50 -31.04 11.38 -1.56
N VAL A 51 -30.84 12.24 -0.54
CA VAL A 51 -29.53 12.75 -0.13
C VAL A 51 -29.40 12.58 1.38
N GLU A 52 -28.21 12.22 1.84
CA GLU A 52 -27.86 12.10 3.25
C GLU A 52 -26.68 13.01 3.56
N ALA A 53 -26.71 13.73 4.70
CA ALA A 53 -25.65 14.60 5.18
C ALA A 53 -25.16 14.13 6.55
N ARG A 54 -23.87 13.97 6.69
CA ARG A 54 -23.18 13.50 7.90
C ARG A 54 -21.98 14.37 8.23
N ASP A 55 -21.65 14.50 9.53
CA ASP A 55 -20.39 15.07 9.99
C ASP A 55 -19.24 14.03 9.90
N GLU A 56 -18.03 14.44 10.25
CA GLU A 56 -16.84 13.58 10.26
C GLU A 56 -16.96 12.36 11.19
N ASN A 57 -17.82 12.45 12.23
CA ASN A 57 -18.09 11.35 13.15
C ASN A 57 -19.30 10.52 12.72
N THR A 58 -19.78 10.70 11.47
CA THR A 58 -20.98 10.06 10.90
C THR A 58 -22.28 10.43 11.59
N LYS A 59 -22.31 11.48 12.45
CA LYS A 59 -23.54 11.96 13.05
C LYS A 59 -24.41 12.68 12.02
N PRO A 60 -25.74 12.55 12.11
CA PRO A 60 -26.63 13.25 11.19
C PRO A 60 -26.52 14.77 11.34
N ILE A 61 -26.44 15.44 10.20
CA ILE A 61 -26.55 16.90 10.14
C ILE A 61 -28.02 17.23 10.04
N VAL A 62 -28.57 17.80 11.08
CA VAL A 62 -30.02 18.00 11.25
C VAL A 62 -30.40 19.45 11.01
N ASN A 63 -31.51 19.67 10.33
CA ASN A 63 -32.08 21.00 10.06
C ASN A 63 -31.20 21.91 9.17
N GLU A 64 -30.24 21.34 8.46
CA GLU A 64 -29.39 22.06 7.50
C GLU A 64 -30.03 22.06 6.11
N THR A 65 -29.90 23.18 5.38
CA THR A 65 -30.40 23.33 4.03
C THR A 65 -29.47 22.66 3.04
N ILE A 66 -29.99 21.76 2.23
CA ILE A 66 -29.31 21.17 1.08
C ILE A 66 -29.98 21.65 -0.19
N LYS A 67 -29.19 22.05 -1.16
CA LYS A 67 -29.65 22.41 -2.50
C LYS A 67 -29.28 21.32 -3.50
N ILE A 68 -30.23 21.02 -4.38
CA ILE A 68 -29.99 20.22 -5.57
C ILE A 68 -30.23 21.11 -6.80
N LYS A 69 -29.24 21.17 -7.67
CA LYS A 69 -29.37 21.81 -8.99
C LYS A 69 -29.44 20.73 -10.05
N ILE A 70 -30.50 20.74 -10.86
CA ILE A 70 -30.70 19.87 -12.02
C ILE A 70 -31.03 20.76 -13.19
N ASP A 71 -30.20 20.78 -14.22
CA ASP A 71 -30.23 21.76 -15.30
C ASP A 71 -30.25 23.21 -14.72
N ASP A 72 -31.31 23.99 -14.98
CA ASP A 72 -31.47 25.35 -14.46
C ASP A 72 -32.37 25.43 -13.22
N GLU A 73 -32.95 24.35 -12.78
CA GLU A 73 -33.79 24.29 -11.58
C GLU A 73 -33.00 24.03 -10.33
N ILE A 74 -33.24 24.82 -9.26
CA ILE A 74 -32.66 24.62 -7.93
C ILE A 74 -33.79 24.35 -6.95
N ILE A 75 -33.71 23.18 -6.28
CA ILE A 75 -34.62 22.80 -5.23
C ILE A 75 -33.88 22.77 -3.90
N GLU A 76 -34.50 23.40 -2.87
CA GLU A 76 -33.91 23.47 -1.53
C GLU A 76 -34.78 22.70 -0.54
N LYS A 77 -34.16 21.93 0.35
CA LYS A 77 -34.84 21.27 1.46
C LYS A 77 -33.90 21.14 2.67
N LYS A 78 -34.50 21.09 3.86
CA LYS A 78 -33.78 20.85 5.10
C LYS A 78 -33.67 19.37 5.42
N THR A 79 -32.54 18.98 6.01
CA THR A 79 -32.32 17.64 6.52
C THR A 79 -33.25 17.37 7.72
N ASN A 80 -33.76 16.15 7.78
CA ASN A 80 -34.59 15.69 8.90
C ASN A 80 -33.70 15.27 10.11
N SER A 81 -34.31 14.75 11.19
CA SER A 81 -33.63 14.28 12.40
C SER A 81 -32.57 13.18 12.14
N TYR A 82 -32.61 12.53 10.99
CA TYR A 82 -31.66 11.50 10.57
C TYR A 82 -30.60 12.04 9.57
N GLY A 83 -30.60 13.36 9.31
CA GLY A 83 -29.71 13.98 8.34
C GLY A 83 -30.06 13.71 6.87
N ASN A 84 -31.30 13.32 6.61
CA ASN A 84 -31.75 12.89 5.29
C ASN A 84 -32.63 13.96 4.64
N VAL A 85 -32.53 14.07 3.32
CA VAL A 85 -33.42 14.89 2.48
C VAL A 85 -33.95 14.04 1.33
N ILE A 86 -35.25 14.14 1.10
CA ILE A 86 -35.89 13.53 -0.08
C ILE A 86 -36.40 14.66 -0.97
N PHE A 87 -35.81 14.81 -2.15
CA PHE A 87 -36.27 15.72 -3.18
C PHE A 87 -37.30 15.03 -4.04
N THR A 88 -38.50 15.63 -4.16
CA THR A 88 -39.52 15.17 -5.11
C THR A 88 -39.24 15.82 -6.45
N MET A 89 -39.14 15.03 -7.50
CA MET A 89 -38.81 15.48 -8.84
C MET A 89 -39.98 15.23 -9.78
N ASP A 90 -40.47 16.30 -10.42
CA ASP A 90 -41.50 16.21 -11.47
C ASP A 90 -40.84 16.44 -12.85
N PHE A 91 -39.79 15.70 -13.12
CA PHE A 91 -39.07 15.77 -14.39
C PHE A 91 -39.63 14.81 -15.42
N LYS A 92 -39.62 15.22 -16.68
CA LYS A 92 -39.90 14.33 -17.81
C LYS A 92 -38.88 13.17 -17.83
N PRO A 93 -39.26 12.01 -18.35
CA PRO A 93 -38.32 10.91 -18.51
C PRO A 93 -37.10 11.33 -19.32
N GLY A 94 -35.91 11.13 -18.75
CA GLY A 94 -34.69 11.61 -19.37
C GLY A 94 -33.43 11.25 -18.56
N LYS A 95 -32.29 11.74 -19.03
CA LYS A 95 -31.01 11.67 -18.32
C LYS A 95 -30.65 13.09 -17.88
N TYR A 96 -30.31 13.25 -16.62
CA TYR A 96 -30.00 14.55 -16.02
C TYR A 96 -28.69 14.45 -15.22
N ILE A 97 -28.03 15.59 -14.98
CA ILE A 97 -26.92 15.75 -14.06
C ILE A 97 -27.44 16.55 -12.87
N ALA A 98 -27.37 15.98 -11.68
CA ALA A 98 -27.76 16.64 -10.45
C ALA A 98 -26.50 17.09 -9.68
N LYS A 99 -26.43 18.36 -9.29
CA LYS A 99 -25.41 18.89 -8.37
C LYS A 99 -26.05 19.10 -7.01
N VAL A 100 -25.50 18.48 -5.98
CA VAL A 100 -25.98 18.59 -4.60
C VAL A 100 -24.94 19.36 -3.80
N PHE A 101 -25.33 20.39 -3.06
CA PHE A 101 -24.41 21.24 -2.32
C PHE A 101 -25.07 21.95 -1.13
N PHE A 102 -24.28 22.43 -0.19
CA PHE A 102 -24.70 23.32 0.88
C PHE A 102 -24.66 24.78 0.41
N PRO A 103 -25.75 25.56 0.63
CA PRO A 103 -25.86 26.91 0.07
C PRO A 103 -24.88 27.95 0.66
N ASN A 104 -24.44 27.78 1.90
CA ASN A 104 -23.76 28.85 2.66
C ASN A 104 -22.23 28.81 2.59
N GLY A 105 -21.64 27.95 1.76
CA GLY A 105 -20.17 27.86 1.63
C GLY A 105 -19.43 27.43 2.90
N GLU A 106 -20.15 27.12 3.98
CA GLU A 106 -19.57 26.66 5.26
C GLU A 106 -19.04 25.22 5.17
N TYR A 107 -19.44 24.51 4.14
CA TYR A 107 -19.14 23.10 3.93
C TYR A 107 -18.53 22.89 2.54
N SER A 108 -17.41 22.19 2.49
CA SER A 108 -16.56 22.14 1.30
C SER A 108 -16.99 21.11 0.24
N GLN A 109 -18.10 20.39 0.44
CA GLN A 109 -18.49 19.33 -0.50
C GLN A 109 -19.68 19.67 -1.35
N ASN A 110 -19.53 19.49 -2.66
CA ASN A 110 -20.60 19.32 -3.61
C ASN A 110 -20.46 17.98 -4.30
N ILE A 111 -21.59 17.33 -4.61
CA ILE A 111 -21.63 16.06 -5.32
C ILE A 111 -22.30 16.29 -6.67
N GLU A 112 -21.67 15.80 -7.73
CA GLU A 112 -22.26 15.73 -9.05
C GLU A 112 -22.62 14.28 -9.37
N THR A 113 -23.89 14.00 -9.65
CA THR A 113 -24.40 12.66 -9.92
C THR A 113 -25.27 12.60 -11.17
N LYS A 114 -25.20 11.49 -11.89
CA LYS A 114 -26.02 11.24 -13.09
C LYS A 114 -27.30 10.51 -12.69
N ILE A 115 -28.44 11.11 -12.95
CA ILE A 115 -29.76 10.54 -12.68
C ILE A 115 -30.52 10.23 -13.98
N ARG A 116 -31.33 9.19 -13.94
CA ARG A 116 -32.24 8.82 -15.05
C ARG A 116 -33.64 8.70 -14.53
N VAL A 117 -34.53 9.58 -15.02
CA VAL A 117 -35.96 9.54 -14.73
C VAL A 117 -36.67 8.61 -15.72
N LYS A 118 -37.51 7.71 -15.23
CA LYS A 118 -38.29 6.76 -16.03
C LYS A 118 -39.79 7.05 -15.94
N ASN A 119 -40.52 6.70 -16.99
CA ASN A 119 -42.00 6.72 -16.98
C ASN A 119 -42.59 5.79 -15.91
N LYS A 120 -43.58 6.28 -15.15
CA LYS A 120 -44.43 5.43 -14.30
C LYS A 120 -45.20 4.44 -15.19
N LYS A 121 -44.81 3.16 -15.25
CA LYS A 121 -45.62 2.12 -15.83
C LYS A 121 -46.72 1.75 -14.83
N LYS A 122 -48.00 1.81 -15.24
CA LYS A 122 -49.13 1.23 -14.49
C LYS A 122 -48.88 -0.30 -14.40
N GLU A 123 -48.41 -0.80 -13.27
CA GLU A 123 -48.33 -2.24 -13.01
C GLU A 123 -49.68 -2.79 -12.57
N LYS A 124 -50.04 -3.92 -13.16
CA LYS A 124 -51.32 -4.61 -12.84
C LYS A 124 -51.29 -5.19 -11.43
N GLN A 125 -52.34 -4.96 -10.66
CA GLN A 125 -52.51 -5.24 -9.22
C GLN A 125 -52.40 -6.71 -8.77
N THR A 126 -52.31 -7.70 -9.62
CA THR A 126 -52.40 -9.12 -9.26
C THR A 126 -51.07 -9.81 -8.90
N LYS A 127 -49.92 -9.10 -8.93
CA LYS A 127 -48.61 -9.62 -8.53
C LYS A 127 -48.10 -9.06 -7.20
N ILE A 128 -48.87 -8.24 -6.51
CA ILE A 128 -48.43 -7.41 -5.40
C ILE A 128 -48.22 -8.23 -4.13
N ILE A 129 -49.10 -9.11 -3.75
CA ILE A 129 -49.11 -9.80 -2.45
C ILE A 129 -47.88 -10.72 -2.24
N LYS A 130 -47.46 -11.49 -3.24
CA LYS A 130 -46.23 -12.32 -3.16
C LYS A 130 -44.94 -11.53 -3.26
N LYS A 131 -44.97 -10.26 -3.65
CA LYS A 131 -43.83 -9.37 -3.77
C LYS A 131 -43.60 -8.60 -2.47
N GLU A 132 -44.65 -8.34 -1.70
CA GLU A 132 -44.59 -7.63 -0.42
C GLU A 132 -43.87 -8.45 0.66
N GLU A 133 -44.22 -9.72 0.88
CA GLU A 133 -43.55 -10.61 1.85
C GLU A 133 -42.07 -10.86 1.55
N ARG A 134 -41.65 -10.81 0.26
CA ARG A 134 -40.21 -10.90 -0.11
C ARG A 134 -39.46 -9.59 0.05
N ASN A 135 -40.13 -8.45 0.06
CA ASN A 135 -39.53 -7.14 0.25
C ASN A 135 -39.32 -6.82 1.73
N GLU A 136 -40.18 -7.28 2.63
CA GLU A 136 -40.10 -7.00 4.07
C GLU A 136 -38.77 -7.47 4.70
N LYS A 137 -38.22 -8.62 4.25
CA LYS A 137 -36.94 -9.16 4.72
C LYS A 137 -35.69 -8.58 4.02
N LYS A 138 -35.90 -7.70 3.03
CA LYS A 138 -34.80 -7.15 2.27
C LYS A 138 -34.04 -6.09 3.08
N VAL A 139 -32.74 -6.19 3.07
CA VAL A 139 -31.84 -5.20 3.70
C VAL A 139 -31.02 -4.49 2.67
N LEU A 140 -30.58 -3.31 3.03
CA LEU A 140 -29.71 -2.45 2.29
C LEU A 140 -28.41 -2.29 3.12
N LEU A 141 -27.34 -2.91 2.65
CA LEU A 141 -26.01 -2.79 3.25
C LEU A 141 -25.20 -1.84 2.38
N TYR A 142 -24.79 -0.72 2.95
CA TYR A 142 -24.00 0.31 2.32
C TYR A 142 -22.67 0.44 3.01
N ALA A 143 -21.60 0.56 2.23
CA ALA A 143 -20.29 0.97 2.70
C ALA A 143 -19.64 1.89 1.64
N PRO A 144 -19.12 3.06 2.01
CA PRO A 144 -18.52 3.99 1.06
C PRO A 144 -17.13 3.54 0.62
N ASN A 145 -16.71 3.98 -0.57
CA ASN A 145 -15.29 4.17 -0.81
C ASN A 145 -14.83 5.31 0.09
N MET A 146 -13.70 5.13 0.76
CA MET A 146 -13.27 6.08 1.77
C MET A 146 -11.75 6.27 1.72
N THR A 147 -11.31 7.52 1.85
CA THR A 147 -9.92 7.87 2.09
C THR A 147 -9.81 8.33 3.54
N MET A 148 -8.90 7.78 4.30
CA MET A 148 -8.66 8.15 5.69
C MET A 148 -7.16 8.18 6.00
N TYR A 149 -6.78 8.94 7.04
CA TYR A 149 -5.41 8.98 7.50
C TYR A 149 -5.14 7.86 8.51
N ARG A 150 -3.98 7.23 8.41
CA ARG A 150 -3.50 6.29 9.43
C ARG A 150 -3.44 6.99 10.78
N ASN A 151 -3.82 6.28 11.84
CA ASN A 151 -3.90 6.80 13.22
C ASN A 151 -4.86 8.00 13.39
N SER A 152 -5.79 8.22 12.46
CA SER A 152 -6.88 9.17 12.67
C SER A 152 -7.95 8.54 13.58
N GLU A 153 -8.74 9.38 14.25
CA GLU A 153 -9.93 8.93 14.99
C GLU A 153 -11.08 8.52 14.07
N THR A 154 -10.87 8.64 12.75
CA THR A 154 -11.87 8.30 11.74
C THR A 154 -12.01 6.78 11.65
N GLN A 155 -13.23 6.29 11.88
CA GLN A 155 -13.56 4.88 11.77
C GLN A 155 -14.12 4.58 10.37
N TYR A 156 -13.71 3.45 9.79
CA TYR A 156 -14.37 2.92 8.62
C TYR A 156 -15.72 2.33 9.00
N TYR A 157 -16.74 2.46 8.13
CA TYR A 157 -18.10 2.06 8.50
C TYR A 157 -18.91 1.44 7.37
N ALA A 158 -19.89 0.64 7.78
CA ALA A 158 -21.00 0.22 6.94
C ALA A 158 -22.33 0.62 7.60
N ARG A 159 -23.38 0.74 6.82
CA ARG A 159 -24.71 1.04 7.29
C ARG A 159 -25.70 0.01 6.83
N LEU A 160 -26.49 -0.51 7.75
CA LEU A 160 -27.53 -1.49 7.50
C LEU A 160 -28.91 -0.86 7.70
N ARG A 161 -29.80 -1.03 6.71
CA ARG A 161 -31.18 -0.51 6.71
C ARG A 161 -32.14 -1.55 6.18
N ASN A 162 -33.43 -1.45 6.55
CA ASN A 162 -34.48 -2.22 5.93
C ASN A 162 -34.90 -1.61 4.56
N HIS A 163 -35.87 -2.23 3.92
CA HIS A 163 -36.38 -1.78 2.61
C HIS A 163 -37.12 -0.41 2.66
N GLU A 164 -37.50 0.06 3.86
CA GLU A 164 -38.12 1.38 4.10
C GLU A 164 -37.06 2.43 4.49
N PHE A 165 -35.76 2.09 4.36
CA PHE A 165 -34.60 2.92 4.74
C PHE A 165 -34.46 3.20 6.24
N GLU A 166 -35.20 2.50 7.09
CA GLU A 166 -35.04 2.59 8.52
C GLU A 166 -33.79 1.85 8.98
N PRO A 167 -33.06 2.39 9.98
CA PRO A 167 -31.85 1.76 10.47
C PRO A 167 -32.14 0.41 11.15
N ILE A 168 -31.30 -0.58 10.89
CA ILE A 168 -31.32 -1.86 11.57
C ILE A 168 -30.19 -1.84 12.62
N LYS A 169 -30.56 -1.92 13.89
CA LYS A 169 -29.63 -1.94 15.03
C LYS A 169 -29.38 -3.35 15.56
N GLY A 170 -28.25 -3.53 16.24
CA GLY A 170 -27.93 -4.77 16.96
C GLY A 170 -27.49 -5.92 16.08
N GLU A 171 -27.23 -5.70 14.81
CA GLU A 171 -26.80 -6.70 13.85
C GLU A 171 -25.29 -6.69 13.62
N GLU A 172 -24.66 -7.86 13.55
CA GLU A 172 -23.25 -8.00 13.27
C GLU A 172 -22.96 -7.82 11.79
N VAL A 173 -21.98 -6.95 11.48
CA VAL A 173 -21.44 -6.74 10.12
C VAL A 173 -19.97 -7.09 10.12
N LYS A 174 -19.53 -7.86 9.14
CA LYS A 174 -18.14 -8.29 8.93
C LYS A 174 -17.51 -7.50 7.81
N PHE A 175 -16.29 -7.00 8.05
CA PHE A 175 -15.45 -6.32 7.09
C PHE A 175 -14.21 -7.17 6.85
N ILE A 176 -13.95 -7.55 5.60
CA ILE A 176 -12.82 -8.40 5.22
C ILE A 176 -11.88 -7.57 4.36
N ILE A 177 -10.65 -7.37 4.86
CA ILE A 177 -9.60 -6.56 4.22
C ILE A 177 -8.29 -7.37 4.30
N ASN A 178 -7.68 -7.72 3.17
CA ASN A 178 -6.45 -8.53 3.12
C ASN A 178 -6.54 -9.76 4.05
N ASP A 179 -7.59 -10.57 3.90
CA ASP A 179 -7.88 -11.79 4.67
C ASP A 179 -8.07 -11.58 6.19
N LYS A 180 -7.92 -10.36 6.70
CA LYS A 180 -8.28 -9.99 8.08
C LYS A 180 -9.77 -9.65 8.15
N THR A 181 -10.45 -10.20 9.17
CA THR A 181 -11.86 -9.94 9.42
C THR A 181 -12.01 -9.02 10.64
N TYR A 182 -12.68 -7.89 10.42
CA TYR A 182 -13.12 -6.98 11.48
C TYR A 182 -14.62 -7.13 11.63
N THR A 183 -15.13 -7.07 12.85
CA THR A 183 -16.57 -7.17 13.13
C THR A 183 -17.05 -5.98 13.96
N ALA A 184 -18.26 -5.52 13.64
CA ALA A 184 -18.92 -4.50 14.46
C ALA A 184 -20.44 -4.71 14.46
N ILE A 185 -21.06 -4.28 15.57
CA ILE A 185 -22.50 -4.33 15.75
C ILE A 185 -23.11 -2.99 15.34
N THR A 186 -24.20 -3.02 14.59
CA THR A 186 -24.91 -1.81 14.17
C THR A 186 -25.52 -1.06 15.36
N ASN A 187 -25.29 0.24 15.41
CA ASN A 187 -25.84 1.15 16.42
C ASN A 187 -27.31 1.55 16.11
N GLU A 188 -27.88 2.46 16.91
CA GLU A 188 -29.26 2.98 16.76
C GLU A 188 -29.51 3.60 15.37
N GLN A 189 -28.49 4.11 14.68
CA GLN A 189 -28.57 4.69 13.35
C GLN A 189 -28.25 3.66 12.24
N GLY A 190 -28.03 2.40 12.60
CA GLY A 190 -27.70 1.31 11.70
C GLY A 190 -26.24 1.29 11.23
N TYR A 191 -25.32 2.02 11.89
CA TYR A 191 -23.90 2.01 11.57
C TYR A 191 -23.14 0.95 12.34
N ALA A 192 -22.39 0.11 11.62
CA ALA A 192 -21.31 -0.70 12.13
C ALA A 192 -20.01 0.00 11.83
N LYS A 193 -19.18 0.30 12.83
CA LYS A 193 -17.91 1.05 12.70
C LYS A 193 -16.77 0.20 13.21
N VAL A 194 -15.64 0.25 12.48
CA VAL A 194 -14.41 -0.47 12.81
C VAL A 194 -13.21 0.45 12.79
N ASP A 195 -12.31 0.25 13.73
CA ASP A 195 -11.01 0.89 13.73
C ASP A 195 -10.08 0.12 12.79
N ILE A 196 -9.56 0.80 11.79
CA ILE A 196 -8.66 0.23 10.80
C ILE A 196 -7.26 0.79 11.02
N ASN A 197 -6.35 -0.10 11.40
CA ASN A 197 -4.93 0.23 11.50
C ASN A 197 -4.16 -0.59 10.45
N LEU A 198 -4.19 -0.09 9.22
CA LEU A 198 -3.46 -0.64 8.09
C LEU A 198 -2.36 0.33 7.66
N CYS A 199 -1.39 -0.18 6.91
CA CYS A 199 -0.37 0.65 6.31
C CYS A 199 -0.94 1.54 5.20
N PRO A 200 -0.27 2.64 4.84
CA PRO A 200 -0.68 3.45 3.71
C PRO A 200 -0.78 2.60 2.44
N GLY A 201 -1.88 2.76 1.70
CA GLY A 201 -2.17 2.00 0.50
C GLY A 201 -3.67 1.93 0.16
N GLU A 202 -3.98 1.32 -0.97
CA GLU A 202 -5.36 1.04 -1.41
C GLU A 202 -5.76 -0.39 -1.06
N TYR A 203 -6.96 -0.56 -0.54
CA TYR A 203 -7.50 -1.84 -0.09
C TYR A 203 -8.90 -2.08 -0.65
N ASP A 204 -9.14 -3.30 -1.13
CA ASP A 204 -10.49 -3.76 -1.42
C ASP A 204 -11.13 -4.28 -0.13
N VAL A 205 -12.31 -3.75 0.19
CA VAL A 205 -13.07 -4.14 1.38
C VAL A 205 -14.28 -4.93 0.96
N ASN A 206 -14.43 -6.17 1.46
CA ASN A 206 -15.65 -6.95 1.32
C ASN A 206 -16.44 -6.85 2.63
N ILE A 207 -17.70 -6.41 2.54
CA ILE A 207 -18.57 -6.19 3.68
C ILE A 207 -19.72 -7.18 3.60
N ASN A 208 -19.92 -7.96 4.67
CA ASN A 208 -20.91 -9.01 4.73
C ASN A 208 -21.82 -8.87 5.95
N TYR A 209 -23.11 -9.01 5.71
CA TYR A 209 -24.13 -9.24 6.71
C TYR A 209 -24.77 -10.61 6.44
N GLU A 210 -24.70 -11.53 7.38
CA GLU A 210 -25.15 -12.91 7.18
C GLU A 210 -26.69 -13.06 7.15
N GLY A 211 -27.40 -12.09 7.69
CA GLY A 211 -28.84 -12.16 7.84
C GLY A 211 -29.28 -12.94 9.08
N ASN A 212 -30.58 -12.95 9.32
CA ASN A 212 -31.23 -13.72 10.40
C ASN A 212 -32.68 -14.12 10.04
N SER A 213 -33.45 -14.56 11.00
CA SER A 213 -34.86 -14.95 10.76
C SER A 213 -35.74 -13.80 10.21
N LYS A 214 -35.37 -12.54 10.55
CA LYS A 214 -36.11 -11.32 10.18
C LYS A 214 -35.58 -10.68 8.91
N TYR A 215 -34.26 -10.76 8.65
CA TYR A 215 -33.60 -10.05 7.56
C TYR A 215 -32.76 -10.99 6.69
N ASN A 216 -32.78 -10.78 5.39
CA ASN A 216 -31.95 -11.53 4.45
C ASN A 216 -30.49 -11.11 4.56
N SER A 217 -29.57 -12.00 4.17
CA SER A 217 -28.15 -11.66 4.03
C SER A 217 -27.92 -10.59 2.96
N ALA A 218 -26.87 -9.78 3.16
CA ALA A 218 -26.44 -8.78 2.21
C ALA A 218 -24.90 -8.68 2.17
N HIS A 219 -24.40 -8.27 1.01
CA HIS A 219 -22.96 -8.02 0.84
C HIS A 219 -22.73 -6.72 0.06
N ASN A 220 -21.63 -6.07 0.31
CA ASN A 220 -21.16 -4.90 -0.42
C ASN A 220 -19.64 -5.00 -0.63
N LYS A 221 -19.13 -4.23 -1.60
CA LYS A 221 -17.70 -4.06 -1.85
C LYS A 221 -17.41 -2.58 -1.98
N SER A 222 -16.31 -2.16 -1.41
CA SER A 222 -15.85 -0.77 -1.48
C SER A 222 -14.32 -0.72 -1.48
N LYS A 223 -13.78 0.47 -1.71
CA LYS A 223 -12.35 0.74 -1.62
C LYS A 223 -12.06 1.59 -0.41
N LEU A 224 -10.96 1.27 0.26
CA LEU A 224 -10.42 2.04 1.37
C LEU A 224 -9.00 2.44 1.01
N GLU A 225 -8.75 3.74 1.00
CA GLU A 225 -7.42 4.30 0.83
C GLU A 225 -6.92 4.82 2.19
N ILE A 226 -5.77 4.32 2.62
CA ILE A 226 -5.12 4.80 3.84
C ILE A 226 -3.96 5.71 3.46
N LEU A 227 -4.03 6.95 3.90
CA LEU A 227 -2.97 7.95 3.77
C LEU A 227 -2.22 8.12 5.08
N ILE A 228 -1.00 8.66 5.00
CA ILE A 228 -0.25 9.10 6.17
C ILE A 228 -0.02 10.61 6.07
N ARG A 229 -0.25 11.35 7.16
CA ARG A 229 0.10 12.77 7.20
C ARG A 229 1.61 12.92 7.28
N ASP A 230 2.18 13.90 6.59
CA ASP A 230 3.63 14.13 6.61
C ASP A 230 4.18 14.33 8.03
N ILE A 231 3.40 14.93 8.90
CA ILE A 231 3.74 15.16 10.30
C ILE A 231 3.79 13.86 11.15
N ASP A 232 3.08 12.82 10.71
CA ASP A 232 2.96 11.55 11.45
C ASP A 232 3.87 10.45 10.88
N ARG A 233 4.68 10.76 9.87
CA ARG A 233 5.58 9.80 9.25
C ARG A 233 6.71 9.43 10.21
N LYS A 234 6.70 8.19 10.68
CA LYS A 234 7.83 7.66 11.46
C LYS A 234 9.00 7.39 10.53
N VAL A 235 10.12 8.06 10.81
CA VAL A 235 11.38 7.83 10.08
C VAL A 235 11.94 6.47 10.48
N MET A 236 12.22 5.62 9.49
CA MET A 236 12.85 4.31 9.67
C MET A 236 14.34 4.34 9.31
N ILE A 237 14.71 5.16 8.33
CA ILE A 237 16.12 5.40 7.98
C ILE A 237 16.29 6.90 7.75
N ASP A 238 17.30 7.47 8.40
CA ASP A 238 17.70 8.88 8.25
C ASP A 238 19.14 8.92 7.75
N VAL A 239 19.35 9.30 6.51
CA VAL A 239 20.65 9.48 5.85
C VAL A 239 20.90 10.98 5.75
N ASN A 240 22.00 11.45 6.37
CA ASN A 240 22.27 12.87 6.49
C ASN A 240 23.70 13.20 6.08
N HIS A 241 23.87 13.99 5.02
CA HIS A 241 25.15 14.44 4.47
C HIS A 241 26.17 13.31 4.30
N LEU A 242 25.70 12.14 3.83
CA LEU A 242 26.49 10.94 3.71
C LEU A 242 27.53 11.07 2.59
N THR A 243 28.81 10.99 2.95
CA THR A 243 29.93 10.91 2.01
C THR A 243 30.71 9.62 2.26
N MET A 244 31.10 8.95 1.18
CA MET A 244 31.93 7.73 1.24
C MET A 244 33.10 7.81 0.29
N GLU A 245 34.31 7.74 0.86
CA GLU A 245 35.58 7.78 0.14
C GLU A 245 36.35 6.47 0.32
N PHE A 246 36.96 5.99 -0.74
CA PHE A 246 37.92 4.88 -0.68
C PHE A 246 39.35 5.39 -0.97
N LYS A 247 40.29 4.91 -0.20
CA LYS A 247 41.71 5.15 -0.47
C LYS A 247 42.17 4.15 -1.51
N VAL A 248 42.60 4.64 -2.66
CA VAL A 248 43.23 3.80 -3.69
C VAL A 248 44.71 3.71 -3.39
N THR A 249 45.18 2.51 -3.14
CA THR A 249 46.62 2.21 -3.09
C THR A 249 46.97 1.56 -4.43
N ASN A 250 47.70 2.27 -5.26
CA ASN A 250 48.21 1.76 -6.54
C ASN A 250 49.36 0.72 -6.35
N ASP A 251 49.53 0.24 -5.14
CA ASP A 251 50.73 -0.52 -4.81
C ASP A 251 50.47 -2.00 -4.56
N LYS A 252 50.75 -2.81 -5.54
CA LYS A 252 51.25 -4.16 -5.25
C LYS A 252 52.71 -4.01 -4.78
N ILE A 253 52.92 -4.10 -3.45
CA ILE A 253 54.28 -4.27 -2.90
C ILE A 253 54.67 -5.72 -3.17
N ASP A 254 55.29 -5.97 -4.33
CA ASP A 254 55.66 -7.31 -4.75
C ASP A 254 56.99 -7.79 -4.11
N THR A 255 57.79 -6.88 -3.48
CA THR A 255 59.08 -7.25 -2.88
C THR A 255 59.38 -6.53 -1.56
N LEU A 256 60.00 -7.28 -0.65
CA LEU A 256 60.51 -6.78 0.64
C LEU A 256 61.48 -5.58 0.47
N LYS A 257 62.18 -5.54 -0.66
CA LYS A 257 63.13 -4.50 -1.03
C LYS A 257 62.44 -3.16 -1.31
N GLU A 258 61.30 -3.15 -1.97
CA GLU A 258 60.46 -1.96 -2.21
C GLU A 258 59.89 -1.41 -0.91
N PHE A 259 59.45 -2.29 0.00
CA PHE A 259 58.96 -1.91 1.33
C PHE A 259 60.04 -1.15 2.12
N ILE A 260 61.30 -1.64 2.12
CA ILE A 260 62.45 -1.01 2.83
C ILE A 260 62.80 0.33 2.20
N ILE A 261 62.85 0.43 0.85
CA ILE A 261 63.19 1.66 0.15
C ILE A 261 62.15 2.76 0.42
N ARG A 262 60.86 2.42 0.47
CA ARG A 262 59.77 3.35 0.80
C ARG A 262 59.79 3.82 2.24
N THR A 263 60.11 2.92 3.17
CA THR A 263 60.22 3.26 4.60
C THR A 263 61.36 4.25 4.83
N ILE A 264 62.42 4.16 4.07
CA ILE A 264 63.61 5.05 4.16
C ILE A 264 63.34 6.40 3.47
N LYS A 265 62.60 6.42 2.33
CA LYS A 265 62.36 7.64 1.55
C LYS A 265 61.33 8.59 2.14
N ARG A 266 60.55 8.20 3.17
CA ARG A 266 59.54 9.05 3.88
C ARG A 266 58.64 9.89 2.96
N ASN A 267 58.47 9.50 1.70
CA ASN A 267 57.52 10.17 0.82
C ASN A 267 56.12 9.84 1.32
N LYS A 268 55.44 10.80 1.94
CA LYS A 268 53.99 10.81 2.08
C LYS A 268 53.40 11.00 0.67
N GLU A 269 53.32 9.93 -0.10
CA GLU A 269 52.42 9.95 -1.26
C GLU A 269 51.01 10.15 -0.71
N GLU A 270 50.38 11.25 -1.05
CA GLU A 270 48.98 11.45 -0.80
C GLU A 270 48.24 10.31 -1.53
N LYS A 271 47.66 9.41 -0.76
CA LYS A 271 46.85 8.32 -1.33
C LYS A 271 45.67 8.95 -2.03
N GLU A 272 45.56 8.71 -3.31
CA GLU A 272 44.44 9.18 -4.10
C GLU A 272 43.14 8.65 -3.48
N LYS A 273 42.21 9.54 -3.15
CA LYS A 273 40.93 9.20 -2.59
C LYS A 273 39.89 9.28 -3.70
N ILE A 274 39.10 8.24 -3.85
CA ILE A 274 37.99 8.22 -4.78
C ILE A 274 36.68 8.35 -3.97
N LYS A 275 35.97 9.42 -4.22
CA LYS A 275 34.65 9.65 -3.62
C LYS A 275 33.60 8.89 -4.40
N ILE A 276 32.96 7.92 -3.76
CA ILE A 276 31.94 7.06 -4.37
C ILE A 276 30.53 7.58 -4.06
N LEU A 277 30.33 8.17 -2.87
CA LEU A 277 29.10 8.87 -2.49
C LEU A 277 29.49 10.27 -2.03
N ASP A 278 28.75 11.29 -2.44
CA ASP A 278 29.03 12.68 -2.19
C ASP A 278 27.74 13.42 -1.75
N ASP A 279 27.68 13.72 -0.46
CA ASP A 279 26.60 14.52 0.16
C ASP A 279 25.18 13.97 -0.04
N ILE A 280 24.98 12.68 0.23
CA ILE A 280 23.68 12.02 0.09
C ILE A 280 22.83 12.32 1.31
N THR A 281 21.62 12.88 1.09
CA THR A 281 20.65 13.17 2.16
C THR A 281 19.26 12.75 1.75
N PHE A 282 18.62 11.85 2.52
CA PHE A 282 17.23 11.46 2.38
C PHE A 282 16.74 10.71 3.62
N GLN A 283 15.43 10.61 3.75
CA GLN A 283 14.78 9.80 4.79
C GLN A 283 13.91 8.73 4.16
N VAL A 284 13.74 7.60 4.84
CA VAL A 284 12.78 6.54 4.48
C VAL A 284 11.82 6.38 5.64
N TYR A 285 10.54 6.34 5.33
CA TYR A 285 9.48 6.31 6.32
C TYR A 285 8.87 4.91 6.47
N GLU A 286 8.20 4.67 7.61
CA GLU A 286 7.55 3.39 7.91
C GLU A 286 6.54 3.01 6.81
N GLY A 287 6.65 1.77 6.32
CA GLY A 287 5.82 1.24 5.24
C GLY A 287 6.11 1.80 3.85
N GLU A 288 7.12 2.68 3.72
CA GLU A 288 7.53 3.21 2.43
C GLU A 288 8.28 2.16 1.61
N LYS A 289 8.03 2.13 0.31
CA LYS A 289 8.74 1.30 -0.67
C LYS A 289 9.57 2.21 -1.57
N LEU A 290 10.84 2.42 -1.19
CA LEU A 290 11.76 3.30 -1.88
C LEU A 290 12.54 2.55 -2.97
N GLY A 291 12.43 3.01 -4.22
CA GLY A 291 13.27 2.55 -5.33
C GLY A 291 14.57 3.35 -5.43
N ILE A 292 15.67 2.69 -5.75
CA ILE A 292 16.94 3.36 -6.08
C ILE A 292 17.37 2.98 -7.48
N LEU A 293 17.40 3.96 -8.37
CA LEU A 293 17.85 3.86 -9.76
C LEU A 293 19.25 4.48 -9.92
N GLY A 294 19.94 4.10 -10.96
CA GLY A 294 21.23 4.69 -11.35
C GLY A 294 22.02 3.77 -12.26
N PHE A 295 22.92 4.33 -13.03
CA PHE A 295 23.81 3.57 -13.90
C PHE A 295 24.79 2.70 -13.11
N ASN A 296 25.47 1.78 -13.81
CA ASN A 296 26.56 1.01 -13.19
C ASN A 296 27.65 1.98 -12.73
N GLY A 297 28.16 1.77 -11.51
CA GLY A 297 29.16 2.66 -10.90
C GLY A 297 28.59 3.90 -10.21
N ALA A 298 27.28 4.17 -10.26
CA ALA A 298 26.67 5.33 -9.61
C ALA A 298 26.73 5.32 -8.05
N GLY A 299 27.18 4.23 -7.43
CA GLY A 299 27.32 4.12 -5.98
C GLY A 299 26.20 3.36 -5.27
N LYS A 300 25.20 2.78 -6.00
CA LYS A 300 24.03 2.10 -5.41
C LYS A 300 24.40 1.02 -4.39
N SER A 301 25.23 0.06 -4.77
CA SER A 301 25.64 -1.03 -3.86
C SER A 301 26.48 -0.53 -2.68
N THR A 302 27.27 0.54 -2.88
CA THR A 302 27.99 1.20 -1.79
C THR A 302 27.02 1.85 -0.81
N LEU A 303 26.00 2.56 -1.31
CA LEU A 303 24.97 3.17 -0.47
C LEU A 303 24.25 2.10 0.37
N LEU A 304 23.85 0.97 -0.24
CA LEU A 304 23.21 -0.11 0.51
C LEU A 304 24.16 -0.72 1.57
N LYS A 305 25.45 -0.88 1.27
CA LYS A 305 26.42 -1.38 2.24
C LYS A 305 26.64 -0.43 3.42
N VAL A 306 26.56 0.88 3.20
CA VAL A 306 26.61 1.85 4.29
C VAL A 306 25.29 1.84 5.09
N ILE A 307 24.12 1.77 4.42
CA ILE A 307 22.84 1.67 5.10
C ILE A 307 22.77 0.41 5.97
N THR A 308 23.26 -0.73 5.49
CA THR A 308 23.26 -1.97 6.27
C THR A 308 24.31 -1.97 7.40
N GLY A 309 25.30 -1.07 7.35
CA GLY A 309 26.37 -0.98 8.34
C GLY A 309 27.59 -1.85 8.03
N ILE A 310 27.69 -2.36 6.79
CA ILE A 310 28.90 -3.07 6.31
C ILE A 310 30.06 -2.08 6.15
N TYR A 311 29.76 -0.85 5.72
CA TYR A 311 30.73 0.24 5.67
C TYR A 311 30.31 1.37 6.60
N GLU A 312 31.29 1.99 7.25
CA GLU A 312 31.09 3.24 7.98
C GLU A 312 31.26 4.42 7.02
N PRO A 313 30.41 5.45 7.08
CA PRO A 313 30.56 6.64 6.25
C PRO A 313 31.84 7.40 6.58
N THR A 314 32.41 8.06 5.57
CA THR A 314 33.57 8.95 5.76
C THR A 314 33.14 10.26 6.41
N GLU A 315 31.98 10.79 6.01
CA GLU A 315 31.35 11.98 6.58
C GLU A 315 29.83 11.78 6.65
N GLY A 316 29.16 12.55 7.51
CA GLY A 316 27.74 12.42 7.75
C GLY A 316 27.39 11.25 8.66
N TYR A 317 26.10 10.86 8.68
CA TYR A 317 25.63 9.74 9.50
C TYR A 317 24.41 9.05 8.89
N ILE A 318 24.16 7.82 9.37
CA ILE A 318 22.91 7.09 9.14
C ILE A 318 22.33 6.67 10.48
N LYS A 319 21.05 7.03 10.71
CA LYS A 319 20.27 6.47 11.82
C LYS A 319 19.26 5.48 11.27
N LYS A 320 19.10 4.37 11.98
CA LYS A 320 18.23 3.25 11.61
C LYS A 320 17.32 2.91 12.78
N TYR A 321 16.03 2.77 12.52
CA TYR A 321 15.02 2.50 13.53
C TYR A 321 14.26 1.22 13.15
N GLY A 322 14.70 0.10 13.69
CA GLY A 322 14.12 -1.21 13.43
C GLY A 322 15.13 -2.26 12.95
N LYS A 323 14.63 -3.48 12.76
CA LYS A 323 15.42 -4.62 12.29
C LYS A 323 15.54 -4.59 10.77
N ILE A 324 16.78 -4.66 10.27
CA ILE A 324 17.04 -4.70 8.82
C ILE A 324 17.32 -6.15 8.40
N ALA A 325 16.60 -6.62 7.38
CA ALA A 325 16.96 -7.82 6.64
C ALA A 325 17.56 -7.44 5.28
N PRO A 326 18.88 -7.52 5.12
CA PRO A 326 19.52 -7.26 3.83
C PRO A 326 19.51 -8.52 2.96
N LEU A 327 18.84 -8.47 1.82
CA LEU A 327 18.96 -9.47 0.76
C LEU A 327 19.96 -9.00 -0.31
N LEU A 328 21.16 -8.59 0.14
CA LEU A 328 22.18 -7.99 -0.74
C LEU A 328 23.18 -9.03 -1.27
N GLU A 329 23.75 -9.80 -0.39
CA GLU A 329 24.78 -10.80 -0.68
C GLU A 329 24.39 -12.10 0.03
N LEU A 330 23.56 -12.92 -0.62
CA LEU A 330 23.08 -14.18 -0.04
C LEU A 330 24.25 -15.13 0.26
N GLY A 331 24.37 -15.50 1.53
CA GLY A 331 25.49 -16.30 2.01
C GLY A 331 26.75 -15.49 2.34
N ALA A 332 26.68 -14.16 2.43
CA ALA A 332 27.73 -13.38 3.04
C ALA A 332 27.96 -13.85 4.48
N GLY A 333 29.23 -13.98 4.88
CA GLY A 333 29.60 -14.50 6.21
C GLY A 333 29.60 -16.03 6.33
N PHE A 334 29.33 -16.77 5.25
CA PHE A 334 29.50 -18.23 5.26
C PHE A 334 30.99 -18.63 5.39
N ASP A 335 31.29 -19.53 6.31
CA ASP A 335 32.60 -20.19 6.36
C ASP A 335 32.60 -21.40 5.39
N LYS A 336 33.50 -21.34 4.42
CA LYS A 336 33.60 -22.36 3.36
C LYS A 336 33.94 -23.76 3.89
N ASN A 337 34.58 -23.87 5.04
CA ASN A 337 34.97 -25.14 5.65
C ASN A 337 33.89 -25.73 6.55
N TYR A 338 32.92 -24.92 6.96
CA TYR A 338 31.79 -25.37 7.74
C TYR A 338 30.73 -26.00 6.85
N THR A 339 29.98 -26.93 7.42
CA THR A 339 28.83 -27.55 6.77
C THR A 339 27.71 -26.54 6.57
N GLY A 340 26.75 -26.84 5.69
CA GLY A 340 25.54 -26.04 5.56
C GLY A 340 24.81 -25.87 6.89
N LYS A 341 24.70 -26.95 7.67
CA LYS A 341 24.13 -26.93 9.03
C LYS A 341 24.82 -25.90 9.93
N ASN A 342 26.16 -25.92 10.02
CA ASN A 342 26.90 -24.99 10.87
C ASN A 342 26.77 -23.55 10.37
N ASN A 343 26.71 -23.36 9.05
CA ASN A 343 26.51 -22.03 8.46
C ASN A 343 25.10 -21.48 8.69
N ILE A 344 24.07 -22.31 8.87
CA ILE A 344 22.73 -21.85 9.30
C ILE A 344 22.85 -21.13 10.64
N TYR A 345 23.52 -21.70 11.62
CA TYR A 345 23.70 -21.07 12.94
C TYR A 345 24.62 -19.84 12.88
N LEU A 346 25.73 -19.95 12.15
CA LEU A 346 26.67 -18.85 11.98
C LEU A 346 26.02 -17.64 11.32
N ASN A 347 25.34 -17.85 10.20
CA ASN A 347 24.69 -16.77 9.45
C ASN A 347 23.44 -16.23 10.16
N GLY A 348 22.67 -17.09 10.82
CA GLY A 348 21.56 -16.68 11.66
C GLY A 348 22.01 -15.78 12.82
N ALA A 349 23.11 -16.13 13.48
CA ALA A 349 23.71 -15.27 14.52
C ALA A 349 24.20 -13.94 13.94
N PHE A 350 24.81 -13.94 12.75
CA PHE A 350 25.23 -12.72 12.05
C PHE A 350 24.01 -11.79 11.72
N LEU A 351 22.86 -12.38 11.40
CA LEU A 351 21.60 -11.67 11.19
C LEU A 351 20.89 -11.28 12.50
N GLY A 352 21.50 -11.56 13.67
CA GLY A 352 20.95 -11.23 14.98
C GLY A 352 19.82 -12.15 15.46
N LEU A 353 19.64 -13.32 14.83
CA LEU A 353 18.64 -14.31 15.23
C LEU A 353 19.13 -15.07 16.47
N LYS A 354 18.22 -15.34 17.42
CA LYS A 354 18.53 -16.16 18.60
C LYS A 354 18.75 -17.61 18.21
N GLU A 355 19.72 -18.29 18.83
CA GLU A 355 20.01 -19.68 18.58
C GLU A 355 18.79 -20.61 18.77
N SER A 356 17.98 -20.33 19.81
CA SER A 356 16.73 -21.08 20.06
C SER A 356 15.75 -20.97 18.89
N PHE A 357 15.61 -19.79 18.30
CA PHE A 357 14.76 -19.56 17.13
C PHE A 357 15.30 -20.26 15.89
N ILE A 358 16.62 -20.21 15.66
CA ILE A 358 17.25 -20.91 14.53
C ILE A 358 17.04 -22.42 14.68
N LYS A 359 17.15 -22.96 15.91
CA LYS A 359 16.95 -24.38 16.19
C LYS A 359 15.51 -24.80 15.93
N GLU A 360 14.53 -23.98 16.32
CA GLU A 360 13.12 -24.20 16.04
C GLU A 360 12.81 -24.20 14.54
N LYS A 361 13.44 -23.29 13.78
CA LYS A 361 13.23 -23.11 12.34
C LYS A 361 14.17 -23.94 11.45
N TYR A 362 15.02 -24.76 12.03
CA TYR A 362 16.05 -25.48 11.29
C TYR A 362 15.50 -26.35 10.16
N ASP A 363 14.47 -27.14 10.44
CA ASP A 363 13.88 -28.04 9.46
C ASP A 363 13.19 -27.25 8.32
N GLU A 364 12.54 -26.12 8.63
CA GLU A 364 11.96 -25.21 7.66
C GLU A 364 13.04 -24.61 6.72
N ILE A 365 14.21 -24.24 7.27
CA ILE A 365 15.35 -23.73 6.47
C ILE A 365 15.84 -24.81 5.50
N VAL A 366 16.05 -26.03 6.02
CA VAL A 366 16.57 -27.13 5.22
C VAL A 366 15.61 -27.49 4.09
N GLU A 367 14.32 -27.61 4.38
CA GLU A 367 13.28 -27.88 3.40
C GLU A 367 13.18 -26.77 2.36
N TYR A 368 13.16 -25.52 2.81
CA TYR A 368 13.06 -24.37 1.89
C TYR A 368 14.25 -24.28 0.96
N SER A 369 15.47 -24.57 1.45
CA SER A 369 16.70 -24.52 0.66
C SER A 369 16.81 -25.60 -0.42
N GLU A 370 16.01 -26.66 -0.34
CA GLU A 370 16.03 -27.82 -1.25
C GLU A 370 17.42 -28.51 -1.34
N LEU A 371 18.25 -28.40 -0.29
CA LEU A 371 19.60 -28.95 -0.30
C LEU A 371 19.67 -30.43 0.12
N GLY A 372 18.65 -30.94 0.83
CA GLY A 372 18.60 -32.31 1.30
C GLY A 372 19.86 -32.72 2.07
N GLU A 373 20.46 -33.86 1.72
CA GLU A 373 21.67 -34.38 2.36
C GLU A 373 22.89 -33.47 2.23
N PHE A 374 22.94 -32.59 1.23
CA PHE A 374 24.04 -31.63 1.07
C PHE A 374 24.22 -30.72 2.26
N ILE A 375 23.18 -30.50 3.10
CA ILE A 375 23.26 -29.69 4.29
C ILE A 375 24.39 -30.11 5.25
N ASN A 376 24.76 -31.39 5.22
CA ASN A 376 25.80 -31.98 6.06
C ASN A 376 27.22 -31.88 5.46
N TYR A 377 27.35 -31.34 4.24
CA TYR A 377 28.64 -31.16 3.57
C TYR A 377 29.15 -29.71 3.70
N PRO A 378 30.50 -29.54 3.66
CA PRO A 378 31.09 -28.20 3.69
C PRO A 378 30.67 -27.33 2.49
N ILE A 379 30.45 -26.04 2.76
CA ILE A 379 29.99 -25.06 1.74
C ILE A 379 30.94 -24.92 0.55
N LYS A 380 32.24 -25.21 0.73
CA LYS A 380 33.19 -25.23 -0.40
C LYS A 380 32.79 -26.19 -1.53
N ASN A 381 31.98 -27.20 -1.22
CA ASN A 381 31.47 -28.16 -2.18
C ASN A 381 30.15 -27.74 -2.84
N TYR A 382 29.59 -26.59 -2.44
CA TYR A 382 28.32 -26.09 -2.97
C TYR A 382 28.56 -25.30 -4.27
N SER A 383 27.63 -25.45 -5.21
CA SER A 383 27.52 -24.51 -6.32
C SER A 383 27.14 -23.11 -5.85
N SER A 384 27.30 -22.09 -6.69
CA SER A 384 26.82 -20.73 -6.38
C SER A 384 25.31 -20.69 -6.11
N GLY A 385 24.52 -21.47 -6.88
CA GLY A 385 23.09 -21.61 -6.68
C GLY A 385 22.73 -22.25 -5.34
N MET A 386 23.43 -23.31 -4.92
CA MET A 386 23.20 -23.94 -3.61
C MET A 386 23.50 -22.99 -2.45
N ARG A 387 24.61 -22.26 -2.53
CA ARG A 387 24.94 -21.23 -1.51
C ARG A 387 23.88 -20.15 -1.42
N ALA A 388 23.43 -19.69 -2.56
CA ALA A 388 22.41 -18.66 -2.62
C ALA A 388 21.04 -19.15 -2.13
N LYS A 389 20.63 -20.40 -2.45
CA LYS A 389 19.43 -21.03 -1.89
C LYS A 389 19.48 -21.09 -0.36
N LEU A 390 20.60 -21.55 0.21
CA LEU A 390 20.77 -21.58 1.66
C LEU A 390 20.73 -20.20 2.30
N GLY A 391 21.48 -19.23 1.74
CA GLY A 391 21.51 -17.86 2.23
C GLY A 391 20.15 -17.20 2.20
N PHE A 392 19.39 -17.40 1.11
CA PHE A 392 18.02 -16.92 0.99
C PHE A 392 17.09 -17.53 2.04
N SER A 393 17.15 -18.85 2.24
CA SER A 393 16.32 -19.55 3.22
C SER A 393 16.55 -19.04 4.64
N ILE A 394 17.80 -18.68 4.99
CA ILE A 394 18.11 -18.13 6.30
C ILE A 394 17.63 -16.66 6.40
N ALA A 395 17.93 -15.85 5.39
CA ALA A 395 17.63 -14.42 5.42
C ALA A 395 16.11 -14.13 5.46
N THR A 396 15.29 -15.01 4.88
CA THR A 396 13.83 -14.85 4.82
C THR A 396 13.09 -15.37 6.06
N LEU A 397 13.80 -15.87 7.06
CA LEU A 397 13.22 -16.19 8.38
C LEU A 397 13.04 -14.96 9.27
N ALA A 398 13.82 -13.92 9.01
CA ALA A 398 13.68 -12.70 9.77
C ALA A 398 12.34 -12.06 9.44
N GLU A 399 11.64 -11.57 10.46
CA GLU A 399 10.52 -10.64 10.32
C GLU A 399 11.10 -9.23 10.45
N PRO A 400 11.47 -8.58 9.34
CA PRO A 400 12.12 -7.29 9.38
C PRO A 400 11.13 -6.14 9.45
N ASP A 401 11.54 -5.05 10.10
CA ASP A 401 10.89 -3.75 9.97
C ASP A 401 11.30 -3.07 8.65
N ILE A 402 12.52 -3.38 8.16
CA ILE A 402 13.12 -2.82 6.95
C ILE A 402 13.72 -3.95 6.10
N LEU A 403 13.22 -4.10 4.89
CA LEU A 403 13.69 -5.07 3.90
C LEU A 403 14.52 -4.35 2.82
N ILE A 404 15.77 -4.76 2.64
CA ILE A 404 16.65 -4.21 1.60
C ILE A 404 16.89 -5.27 0.54
N ILE A 405 16.51 -4.95 -0.70
CA ILE A 405 16.56 -5.87 -1.83
C ILE A 405 17.48 -5.27 -2.90
N ASP A 406 18.53 -6.01 -3.27
CA ASP A 406 19.38 -5.68 -4.41
C ASP A 406 19.10 -6.71 -5.51
N GLU A 407 18.97 -6.32 -6.74
CA GLU A 407 18.79 -7.07 -8.00
C GLU A 407 18.75 -8.64 -7.96
N ILE A 408 19.07 -9.24 -6.82
CA ILE A 408 19.33 -10.68 -6.54
C ILE A 408 18.03 -11.54 -6.57
N LEU A 409 16.90 -11.02 -7.04
CA LEU A 409 15.67 -11.82 -7.23
C LEU A 409 15.83 -12.96 -8.26
N SER A 410 17.03 -13.13 -8.83
CA SER A 410 17.35 -14.10 -9.87
C SER A 410 18.15 -15.32 -9.38
N VAL A 411 17.98 -15.70 -8.10
CA VAL A 411 18.76 -16.78 -7.49
C VAL A 411 18.19 -18.17 -7.81
N GLY A 412 19.08 -19.11 -8.16
CA GLY A 412 18.72 -20.51 -8.37
C GLY A 412 18.11 -20.83 -9.73
N ASP A 413 17.49 -21.99 -9.83
CA ASP A 413 16.73 -22.42 -11.02
C ASP A 413 15.36 -21.73 -11.11
N VAL A 414 14.65 -21.94 -12.22
CA VAL A 414 13.35 -21.29 -12.50
C VAL A 414 12.33 -21.51 -11.39
N LYS A 415 12.28 -22.73 -10.83
CA LYS A 415 11.34 -23.09 -9.76
C LYS A 415 11.65 -22.33 -8.46
N PHE A 416 12.93 -22.27 -8.09
CA PHE A 416 13.34 -21.55 -6.89
C PHE A 416 13.17 -20.02 -7.04
N LYS A 417 13.38 -19.48 -8.25
CA LYS A 417 13.09 -18.06 -8.55
C LYS A 417 11.63 -17.70 -8.29
N GLN A 418 10.70 -18.54 -8.74
CA GLN A 418 9.28 -18.30 -8.49
C GLN A 418 8.98 -18.35 -6.98
N LYS A 419 9.41 -19.41 -6.29
CA LYS A 419 9.25 -19.58 -4.83
C LYS A 419 9.83 -18.40 -4.03
N SER A 420 11.03 -17.93 -4.44
CA SER A 420 11.68 -16.78 -3.81
C SER A 420 10.91 -15.49 -4.04
N SER A 421 10.38 -15.27 -5.25
CA SER A 421 9.58 -14.07 -5.57
C SER A 421 8.28 -14.04 -4.76
N GLU A 422 7.60 -15.18 -4.62
CA GLU A 422 6.39 -15.31 -3.79
C GLU A 422 6.70 -15.00 -2.33
N LYS A 423 7.80 -15.55 -1.79
CA LYS A 423 8.24 -15.27 -0.40
C LYS A 423 8.57 -13.80 -0.19
N ILE A 424 9.31 -13.16 -1.11
CA ILE A 424 9.63 -11.73 -1.02
C ILE A 424 8.36 -10.89 -1.10
N ASN A 425 7.44 -11.21 -2.00
CA ASN A 425 6.16 -10.50 -2.09
C ASN A 425 5.40 -10.58 -0.78
N SER A 426 5.32 -11.78 -0.15
CA SER A 426 4.68 -11.91 1.16
C SER A 426 5.40 -11.11 2.26
N MET A 427 6.73 -11.02 2.22
CA MET A 427 7.50 -10.20 3.18
C MET A 427 7.31 -8.69 2.96
N MET A 428 6.95 -8.25 1.74
CA MET A 428 6.65 -6.84 1.42
C MET A 428 5.22 -6.43 1.75
N GLU A 429 4.36 -7.38 2.10
CA GLU A 429 3.02 -7.13 2.64
C GLU A 429 3.12 -6.63 4.09
N ASP A 430 2.05 -6.42 4.78
CA ASP A 430 2.01 -6.07 6.21
C ASP A 430 2.79 -4.80 6.65
N GLY A 431 3.10 -3.90 5.70
CA GLY A 431 3.67 -2.58 6.03
C GLY A 431 5.17 -2.54 6.30
N VAL A 432 5.89 -3.53 5.86
CA VAL A 432 7.34 -3.53 5.90
C VAL A 432 7.90 -2.39 5.04
N THR A 433 8.85 -1.65 5.59
CA THR A 433 9.60 -0.63 4.84
C THR A 433 10.56 -1.31 3.88
N VAL A 434 10.56 -0.92 2.60
CA VAL A 434 11.36 -1.59 1.58
C VAL A 434 12.31 -0.60 0.91
N ILE A 435 13.57 -0.98 0.75
CA ILE A 435 14.50 -0.34 -0.19
C ILE A 435 14.81 -1.35 -1.29
N LEU A 436 14.45 -0.98 -2.52
CA LEU A 436 14.65 -1.82 -3.71
C LEU A 436 15.63 -1.16 -4.67
N VAL A 437 16.73 -1.84 -4.94
CA VAL A 437 17.62 -1.51 -6.06
C VAL A 437 17.33 -2.46 -7.21
N SER A 438 16.99 -1.93 -8.37
CA SER A 438 16.75 -2.74 -9.57
C SER A 438 17.10 -1.98 -10.84
N HIS A 439 17.61 -2.70 -11.84
CA HIS A 439 17.75 -2.18 -13.20
C HIS A 439 16.44 -2.24 -13.99
N SER A 440 15.42 -2.94 -13.50
CA SER A 440 14.12 -3.05 -14.13
C SER A 440 13.19 -1.92 -13.68
N ILE A 441 13.02 -0.92 -14.54
CA ILE A 441 12.11 0.20 -14.32
C ILE A 441 10.67 -0.27 -14.09
N SER A 442 10.24 -1.30 -14.82
CA SER A 442 8.90 -1.88 -14.67
C SER A 442 8.69 -2.48 -13.28
N GLN A 443 9.73 -3.07 -12.68
CA GLN A 443 9.69 -3.59 -11.32
C GLN A 443 9.62 -2.44 -10.30
N ILE A 444 10.44 -1.40 -10.46
CA ILE A 444 10.42 -0.20 -9.62
C ILE A 444 9.02 0.45 -9.65
N LYS A 445 8.47 0.71 -10.85
CA LYS A 445 7.13 1.31 -11.00
C LYS A 445 6.01 0.44 -10.40
N LYS A 446 6.17 -0.89 -10.39
CA LYS A 446 5.17 -1.81 -9.83
C LYS A 446 5.21 -1.88 -8.30
N ILE A 447 6.39 -1.79 -7.70
CA ILE A 447 6.59 -2.09 -6.27
C ILE A 447 6.73 -0.82 -5.43
N CYS A 448 7.43 0.20 -5.93
CA CYS A 448 7.83 1.36 -5.15
C CYS A 448 6.81 2.48 -5.24
N ASN A 449 6.72 3.28 -4.17
CA ASN A 449 5.88 4.48 -4.12
C ASN A 449 6.70 5.79 -4.13
N ARG A 450 8.02 5.71 -3.97
CA ARG A 450 8.98 6.81 -4.16
C ARG A 450 10.27 6.27 -4.76
N CYS A 451 10.99 7.11 -5.48
CA CYS A 451 12.24 6.73 -6.14
C CYS A 451 13.33 7.77 -5.93
N ILE A 452 14.58 7.30 -5.88
CA ILE A 452 15.80 8.11 -5.92
C ILE A 452 16.60 7.69 -7.15
N TRP A 453 17.01 8.65 -7.96
CA TRP A 453 17.98 8.47 -9.02
C TRP A 453 19.35 8.92 -8.54
N LEU A 454 20.29 7.97 -8.48
CA LEU A 454 21.69 8.19 -8.09
C LEU A 454 22.54 8.30 -9.38
N GLU A 455 23.31 9.36 -9.50
CA GLU A 455 24.24 9.61 -10.60
C GLU A 455 25.54 10.18 -10.05
N ASP A 456 26.67 9.60 -10.47
CA ASP A 456 28.03 10.01 -10.05
C ASP A 456 28.18 10.24 -8.54
N GLY A 457 27.60 9.34 -7.75
CA GLY A 457 27.65 9.40 -6.28
C GLY A 457 26.73 10.44 -5.64
N LYS A 458 25.86 11.12 -6.39
CA LYS A 458 24.92 12.15 -5.90
C LYS A 458 23.48 11.77 -6.21
N ILE A 459 22.55 12.36 -5.47
CA ILE A 459 21.12 12.29 -5.81
C ILE A 459 20.84 13.29 -6.93
N ALA A 460 20.63 12.79 -8.14
CA ALA A 460 20.24 13.61 -9.28
C ALA A 460 18.77 14.04 -9.20
N MET A 461 17.89 13.13 -8.75
CA MET A 461 16.48 13.40 -8.55
C MET A 461 15.89 12.45 -7.51
N GLN A 462 14.91 12.91 -6.72
CA GLN A 462 14.11 12.07 -5.85
C GLN A 462 12.66 12.56 -5.81
N GLY A 463 11.71 11.63 -5.63
CA GLY A 463 10.29 11.96 -5.55
C GLY A 463 9.40 10.84 -6.08
N ASP A 464 8.31 11.23 -6.73
CA ASP A 464 7.36 10.32 -7.36
C ASP A 464 8.03 9.34 -8.32
N VAL A 465 7.59 8.08 -8.28
CA VAL A 465 8.23 6.98 -9.03
C VAL A 465 8.20 7.23 -10.54
N ASP A 466 7.04 7.64 -11.07
CA ASP A 466 6.90 7.83 -12.51
C ASP A 466 7.75 9.01 -12.99
N ALA A 467 7.73 10.12 -12.26
CA ALA A 467 8.51 11.30 -12.59
C ALA A 467 10.03 11.01 -12.61
N VAL A 468 10.54 10.31 -11.58
CA VAL A 468 11.96 9.96 -11.49
C VAL A 468 12.37 8.94 -12.54
N CYS A 469 11.54 7.92 -12.78
CA CYS A 469 11.81 6.91 -13.82
C CYS A 469 11.83 7.50 -15.22
N ASP A 470 10.92 8.41 -15.54
CA ASP A 470 10.84 9.05 -16.85
C ASP A 470 12.02 10.01 -17.08
N ALA A 471 12.47 10.74 -16.05
CA ALA A 471 13.68 11.54 -16.09
C ALA A 471 14.93 10.67 -16.32
N TYR A 472 15.06 9.56 -15.60
CA TYR A 472 16.16 8.60 -15.77
C TYR A 472 16.22 8.02 -17.18
N LEU A 473 15.07 7.60 -17.74
CA LEU A 473 14.98 7.10 -19.12
C LEU A 473 15.38 8.16 -20.15
N SER A 474 14.98 9.40 -19.94
CA SER A 474 15.30 10.52 -20.82
C SER A 474 16.81 10.80 -20.85
N SER A 475 17.48 10.73 -19.68
CA SER A 475 18.93 10.86 -19.55
C SER A 475 19.65 9.71 -20.27
N ALA A 476 19.20 8.45 -20.08
CA ALA A 476 19.77 7.28 -20.74
C ALA A 476 19.69 7.36 -22.28
N ALA A 477 18.59 7.88 -22.82
CA ALA A 477 18.41 8.07 -24.25
C ALA A 477 19.33 9.19 -24.83
N GLY A 478 19.62 10.24 -24.03
CA GLY A 478 20.52 11.32 -24.41
C GLY A 478 22.00 10.89 -24.48
N THR A 479 22.41 10.02 -23.57
CA THR A 479 23.80 9.51 -23.48
C THR A 479 24.14 8.59 -24.65
N SER A 480 23.15 7.81 -25.15
CA SER A 480 23.32 6.92 -26.31
C SER A 480 23.60 7.67 -27.64
N LYS A 481 23.20 8.94 -27.72
CA LYS A 481 23.47 9.79 -28.92
C LYS A 481 24.85 10.45 -28.88
N LYS A 482 25.48 10.64 -27.73
CA LYS A 482 26.81 11.22 -27.61
C LYS A 482 27.94 10.24 -27.89
N ASN A 483 27.73 8.94 -27.71
CA ASN A 483 28.75 7.90 -27.96
C ASN A 483 28.74 7.35 -29.40
N LYS A 484 27.94 7.95 -30.32
CA LYS A 484 27.88 7.61 -31.75
C LYS A 484 28.42 8.74 -32.66
N LYS A 485 29.16 9.70 -32.12
CA LYS A 485 29.86 10.71 -32.92
C LYS A 485 31.37 10.59 -32.79
#